data_a0c30db732d5f248df082b9659f6ed5c
#
_entry.id   a0c30db732d5f248df082b9659f6ed5c
#
_cell.length_a   1.000
_cell.length_b   1.000
_cell.length_c   1.000
_cell.angle_alpha   90.00
_cell.angle_beta   90.00
_cell.angle_gamma   90.00
#
_symmetry.space_group_name_H-M   'P 1'
#
loop_
_entity.id
_entity.type
_entity.pdbx_description
1 polymer ?
#
loop_
_entity_poly.entity_id
_entity_poly.type
_entity_poly.pdbx_seq_one_letter_code
_entity_poly.pdbx_strand_id
1 'polypeptide(L)'
;MIPAPPSRPLPPGARLRPLRAADLEEVARLEAGLLGGEAWSGDLLARELARSGGAGADRRYVVVEEGPDGGGGILGYAGVWLGDGRGDADLLTIATAPRARRRGLAAAMLRELIGLARAAGCRAVLLEVRVSNDAARALYARHGFTTAGRRRRYYTAPVEDALVMRLPLDGGSSEEGRGPSHLSDGGITK
;
A
#
# COMPACT_ATOMS: atom_id res chain seq x y z
N MET A 1 2.71 -16.54 -17.08
CA MET A 1 3.02 -15.13 -16.82
C MET A 1 1.79 -14.32 -17.20
N ILE A 2 1.01 -13.80 -16.25
CA ILE A 2 -0.13 -12.90 -16.53
C ILE A 2 0.50 -11.55 -16.87
N PRO A 3 0.26 -10.98 -18.08
CA PRO A 3 0.79 -9.66 -18.41
C PRO A 3 0.23 -8.63 -17.40
N ALA A 4 1.09 -7.75 -16.92
CA ALA A 4 0.65 -6.65 -16.09
C ALA A 4 -0.45 -5.87 -16.83
N PRO A 5 -1.55 -5.49 -16.16
CA PRO A 5 -2.60 -4.73 -16.82
C PRO A 5 -2.01 -3.45 -17.41
N PRO A 6 -2.48 -3.02 -18.59
CA PRO A 6 -1.97 -1.81 -19.23
C PRO A 6 -2.05 -0.64 -18.24
N SER A 7 -0.96 0.13 -18.17
CA SER A 7 -0.86 1.28 -17.29
C SER A 7 -1.86 2.35 -17.73
N ARG A 8 -3.01 2.39 -17.03
CA ARG A 8 -3.90 3.53 -17.20
C ARG A 8 -3.18 4.76 -16.62
N PRO A 9 -2.98 5.83 -17.40
CA PRO A 9 -2.37 7.04 -16.88
C PRO A 9 -3.23 7.61 -15.73
N LEU A 10 -2.60 8.42 -14.89
CA LEU A 10 -3.34 9.20 -13.90
C LEU A 10 -4.37 10.08 -14.61
N PRO A 11 -5.51 10.39 -13.97
CA PRO A 11 -6.47 11.35 -14.51
C PRO A 11 -5.79 12.70 -14.79
N PRO A 12 -6.27 13.46 -15.79
CA PRO A 12 -5.77 14.80 -16.03
C PRO A 12 -5.80 15.64 -14.75
N GLY A 13 -4.75 16.38 -14.49
CA GLY A 13 -4.59 17.19 -13.29
C GLY A 13 -4.24 16.43 -12.00
N ALA A 14 -4.08 15.10 -12.02
CA ALA A 14 -3.59 14.35 -10.89
C ALA A 14 -2.09 14.04 -11.03
N ARG A 15 -1.32 14.20 -9.95
CA ARG A 15 0.11 13.94 -9.89
C ARG A 15 0.45 13.01 -8.75
N LEU A 16 1.27 11.99 -9.03
CA LEU A 16 1.82 11.09 -8.03
C LEU A 16 3.23 11.55 -7.66
N ARG A 17 3.53 11.62 -6.35
CA ARG A 17 4.83 12.02 -5.83
C ARG A 17 5.10 11.38 -4.46
N PRO A 18 6.34 11.41 -3.96
CA PRO A 18 6.63 11.05 -2.58
C PRO A 18 5.84 11.90 -1.58
N LEU A 19 5.42 11.28 -0.48
CA LEU A 19 4.78 11.94 0.65
C LEU A 19 5.81 12.82 1.38
N ARG A 20 5.41 14.01 1.81
CA ARG A 20 6.23 15.01 2.51
C ARG A 20 5.64 15.34 3.87
N ALA A 21 6.44 15.93 4.75
CA ALA A 21 5.98 16.34 6.08
C ALA A 21 4.78 17.33 6.01
N ALA A 22 4.76 18.21 5.02
CA ALA A 22 3.63 19.13 4.82
C ALA A 22 2.30 18.44 4.50
N ASP A 23 2.33 17.19 4.05
CA ASP A 23 1.12 16.44 3.68
C ASP A 23 0.45 15.76 4.88
N LEU A 24 1.17 15.63 6.01
CA LEU A 24 0.76 14.78 7.13
C LEU A 24 -0.60 15.14 7.72
N GLU A 25 -0.89 16.42 7.84
CA GLU A 25 -2.18 16.87 8.38
C GLU A 25 -3.35 16.47 7.48
N GLU A 26 -3.18 16.61 6.17
CA GLU A 26 -4.23 16.26 5.21
C GLU A 26 -4.38 14.74 5.09
N VAL A 27 -3.28 13.98 5.12
CA VAL A 27 -3.29 12.52 5.15
C VAL A 27 -3.96 12.02 6.43
N ALA A 28 -3.66 12.59 7.60
CA ALA A 28 -4.32 12.21 8.86
C ALA A 28 -5.83 12.48 8.82
N ARG A 29 -6.26 13.60 8.24
CA ARG A 29 -7.70 13.89 8.02
C ARG A 29 -8.35 12.87 7.08
N LEU A 30 -7.66 12.49 6.03
CA LEU A 30 -8.15 11.47 5.09
C LEU A 30 -8.28 10.10 5.77
N GLU A 31 -7.28 9.69 6.55
CA GLU A 31 -7.28 8.46 7.34
C GLU A 31 -8.46 8.42 8.32
N ALA A 32 -8.61 9.45 9.14
CA ALA A 32 -9.68 9.54 10.12
C ALA A 32 -11.06 9.43 9.47
N GLY A 33 -11.26 10.08 8.31
CA GLY A 33 -12.51 10.03 7.56
C GLY A 33 -12.82 8.69 6.90
N LEU A 34 -11.81 7.87 6.65
CA LEU A 34 -11.98 6.57 5.98
C LEU A 34 -12.05 5.39 6.94
N LEU A 35 -11.30 5.44 8.03
CA LEU A 35 -10.99 4.30 8.88
C LEU A 35 -11.45 4.49 10.34
N GLY A 36 -11.92 5.68 10.69
CA GLY A 36 -12.46 5.95 12.03
C GLY A 36 -11.47 5.58 13.12
N GLY A 37 -11.88 4.69 14.03
CA GLY A 37 -11.06 4.26 15.17
C GLY A 37 -9.82 3.42 14.81
N GLU A 38 -9.72 2.93 13.58
CA GLU A 38 -8.53 2.22 13.06
C GLU A 38 -7.56 3.17 12.33
N ALA A 39 -7.87 4.47 12.24
CA ALA A 39 -7.00 5.45 11.58
C ALA A 39 -5.65 5.57 12.29
N TRP A 40 -4.60 5.75 11.52
CA TRP A 40 -3.30 6.08 12.08
C TRP A 40 -3.33 7.50 12.66
N SER A 41 -2.80 7.65 13.86
CA SER A 41 -2.64 8.98 14.44
C SER A 41 -1.62 9.81 13.66
N GLY A 42 -1.72 11.14 13.74
CA GLY A 42 -0.74 12.03 13.13
C GLY A 42 0.69 11.76 13.61
N ASP A 43 0.87 11.41 14.89
CA ASP A 43 2.17 11.05 15.45
C ASP A 43 2.72 9.74 14.86
N LEU A 44 1.85 8.76 14.61
CA LEU A 44 2.28 7.52 13.96
C LEU A 44 2.70 7.79 12.51
N LEU A 45 1.88 8.56 11.76
CA LEU A 45 2.21 8.97 10.39
C LEU A 45 3.54 9.74 10.33
N ALA A 46 3.79 10.64 11.28
CA ALA A 46 5.04 11.38 11.35
C ALA A 46 6.25 10.46 11.61
N ARG A 47 6.11 9.50 12.53
CA ARG A 47 7.15 8.48 12.78
C ARG A 47 7.40 7.58 11.58
N GLU A 48 6.36 7.18 10.90
CA GLU A 48 6.46 6.38 9.68
C GLU A 48 7.16 7.15 8.56
N LEU A 49 6.81 8.44 8.38
CA LEU A 49 7.46 9.30 7.40
C LEU A 49 8.94 9.53 7.73
N ALA A 50 9.30 9.70 9.00
CA ALA A 50 10.69 9.88 9.43
C ALA A 50 11.59 8.67 9.06
N ARG A 51 10.99 7.48 8.88
CA ARG A 51 11.66 6.25 8.41
C ARG A 51 11.57 6.07 6.89
N SER A 52 10.96 7.02 6.19
CA SER A 52 10.75 7.03 4.74
C SER A 52 11.71 8.01 4.08
N GLY A 53 12.31 7.60 2.98
CA GLY A 53 13.21 8.47 2.22
C GLY A 53 14.65 8.54 2.77
N GLY A 54 15.59 8.79 1.88
CA GLY A 54 17.01 8.80 2.20
C GLY A 54 17.72 7.44 2.09
N ALA A 55 19.03 7.46 2.27
CA ALA A 55 19.85 6.25 2.23
C ALA A 55 19.53 5.36 3.45
N GLY A 56 19.21 4.08 3.20
CA GLY A 56 18.88 3.12 4.25
C GLY A 56 17.45 3.18 4.78
N ALA A 57 16.58 4.01 4.22
CA ALA A 57 15.17 4.01 4.60
C ALA A 57 14.48 2.70 4.18
N ASP A 58 13.82 2.06 5.14
CA ASP A 58 13.13 0.78 4.97
C ASP A 58 11.68 0.93 4.45
N ARG A 59 11.21 2.17 4.22
CA ARG A 59 9.81 2.48 3.83
C ARG A 59 9.75 3.51 2.73
N ARG A 60 8.65 3.48 1.99
CA ARG A 60 8.32 4.49 0.98
C ARG A 60 6.84 4.81 1.07
N TYR A 61 6.52 6.10 1.05
CA TYR A 61 5.16 6.60 1.00
C TYR A 61 4.99 7.52 -0.19
N VAL A 62 3.84 7.41 -0.84
CA VAL A 62 3.46 8.24 -1.99
C VAL A 62 2.09 8.86 -1.76
N VAL A 63 1.86 10.01 -2.37
CA VAL A 63 0.55 10.67 -2.44
C VAL A 63 0.16 10.91 -3.89
N VAL A 64 -1.13 10.96 -4.14
CA VAL A 64 -1.69 11.56 -5.35
C VAL A 64 -2.36 12.86 -4.97
N GLU A 65 -1.89 13.95 -5.55
CA GLU A 65 -2.45 15.31 -5.37
C GLU A 65 -3.23 15.76 -6.61
N GLU A 66 -4.14 16.70 -6.43
CA GLU A 66 -4.94 17.32 -7.50
C GLU A 66 -4.37 18.68 -7.88
N GLY A 67 -4.27 18.92 -9.19
CA GLY A 67 -3.75 20.17 -9.75
C GLY A 67 -2.24 20.17 -9.96
N PRO A 68 -1.73 21.07 -10.85
CA PRO A 68 -0.33 21.15 -11.19
C PRO A 68 0.55 21.53 -10.00
N ASP A 69 0.01 22.30 -9.04
CA ASP A 69 0.72 22.80 -7.87
C ASP A 69 0.19 22.21 -6.54
N GLY A 70 -0.63 21.15 -6.60
CA GLY A 70 -1.20 20.50 -5.40
C GLY A 70 -2.35 21.29 -4.74
N GLY A 71 -2.80 22.39 -5.36
CA GLY A 71 -3.85 23.27 -4.78
C GLY A 71 -5.23 22.62 -4.62
N GLY A 72 -5.48 21.49 -5.26
CA GLY A 72 -6.72 20.70 -5.14
C GLY A 72 -6.74 19.68 -4.01
N GLY A 73 -5.64 19.55 -3.27
CA GLY A 73 -5.51 18.67 -2.12
C GLY A 73 -5.16 17.20 -2.46
N ILE A 74 -5.01 16.39 -1.41
CA ILE A 74 -4.64 14.99 -1.53
C ILE A 74 -5.85 14.14 -1.92
N LEU A 75 -5.70 13.37 -2.99
CA LEU A 75 -6.69 12.45 -3.53
C LEU A 75 -6.52 11.02 -3.00
N GLY A 76 -5.33 10.70 -2.51
CA GLY A 76 -5.00 9.39 -1.96
C GLY A 76 -3.54 9.29 -1.54
N TYR A 77 -3.22 8.28 -0.75
CA TYR A 77 -1.86 7.98 -0.34
C TYR A 77 -1.67 6.48 -0.20
N ALA A 78 -0.42 6.03 -0.21
CA ALA A 78 -0.07 4.63 -0.02
C ALA A 78 1.34 4.51 0.54
N GLY A 79 1.62 3.40 1.23
CA GLY A 79 2.92 3.12 1.80
C GLY A 79 3.31 1.65 1.67
N VAL A 80 4.61 1.41 1.56
CA VAL A 80 5.22 0.08 1.52
C VAL A 80 6.43 0.03 2.43
N TRP A 81 6.56 -1.06 3.17
CA TRP A 81 7.79 -1.42 3.87
C TRP A 81 8.62 -2.34 2.98
N LEU A 82 9.90 -2.05 2.86
CA LEU A 82 10.84 -2.74 1.97
C LEU A 82 11.83 -3.63 2.73
N GLY A 83 11.87 -3.48 4.07
CA GLY A 83 12.87 -4.15 4.89
C GLY A 83 14.30 -3.78 4.46
N ASP A 84 15.15 -4.80 4.39
CA ASP A 84 16.52 -4.70 3.88
C ASP A 84 16.63 -4.98 2.36
N GLY A 85 15.50 -5.13 1.66
CA GLY A 85 15.45 -5.44 0.24
C GLY A 85 15.74 -6.91 -0.12
N ARG A 86 16.00 -7.78 0.84
CA ARG A 86 16.33 -9.20 0.61
C ARG A 86 15.15 -10.13 0.85
N GLY A 87 14.13 -9.66 1.53
CA GLY A 87 12.91 -10.37 1.89
C GLY A 87 11.72 -10.01 1.01
N ASP A 88 10.55 -10.24 1.54
CA ASP A 88 9.30 -9.78 0.96
C ASP A 88 9.01 -8.36 1.48
N ALA A 89 8.40 -7.52 0.66
CA ALA A 89 7.90 -6.19 1.03
C ALA A 89 6.46 -6.31 1.56
N ASP A 90 6.05 -5.39 2.45
CA ASP A 90 4.68 -5.31 2.93
C ASP A 90 4.00 -4.02 2.47
N LEU A 91 2.86 -4.14 1.81
CA LEU A 91 1.97 -3.01 1.54
C LEU A 91 1.32 -2.59 2.87
N LEU A 92 1.74 -1.45 3.41
CA LEU A 92 1.31 -0.99 4.72
C LEU A 92 -0.09 -0.37 4.71
N THR A 93 -0.36 0.44 3.69
CA THR A 93 -1.62 1.16 3.53
C THR A 93 -1.83 1.57 2.08
N ILE A 94 -3.08 1.68 1.67
CA ILE A 94 -3.50 2.31 0.43
C ILE A 94 -4.90 2.88 0.59
N ALA A 95 -5.04 4.18 0.46
CA ALA A 95 -6.29 4.89 0.67
C ALA A 95 -6.56 5.90 -0.45
N THR A 96 -7.84 6.06 -0.80
CA THR A 96 -8.29 7.03 -1.82
C THR A 96 -9.48 7.81 -1.29
N ALA A 97 -9.42 9.13 -1.37
CA ALA A 97 -10.51 10.00 -0.98
C ALA A 97 -11.82 9.59 -1.68
N PRO A 98 -12.97 9.59 -0.98
CA PRO A 98 -14.26 9.17 -1.56
C PRO A 98 -14.57 9.87 -2.89
N ARG A 99 -14.30 11.19 -2.98
CA ARG A 99 -14.50 12.00 -4.19
C ARG A 99 -13.62 11.58 -5.38
N ALA A 100 -12.57 10.83 -5.12
CA ALA A 100 -11.56 10.43 -6.13
C ALA A 100 -11.57 8.93 -6.46
N ARG A 101 -12.50 8.17 -5.87
CA ARG A 101 -12.62 6.72 -6.13
C ARG A 101 -12.98 6.44 -7.59
N ARG A 102 -12.68 5.20 -8.05
CA ARG A 102 -12.97 4.70 -9.41
C ARG A 102 -12.25 5.46 -10.55
N ARG A 103 -11.31 6.34 -10.21
CA ARG A 103 -10.48 7.09 -11.16
C ARG A 103 -9.13 6.41 -11.47
N GLY A 104 -8.85 5.24 -10.89
CA GLY A 104 -7.62 4.49 -11.12
C GLY A 104 -6.44 4.88 -10.22
N LEU A 105 -6.64 5.76 -9.22
CA LEU A 105 -5.58 6.28 -8.37
C LEU A 105 -4.92 5.19 -7.53
N ALA A 106 -5.70 4.31 -6.90
CA ALA A 106 -5.18 3.18 -6.13
C ALA A 106 -4.32 2.25 -7.00
N ALA A 107 -4.73 1.99 -8.24
CA ALA A 107 -3.95 1.19 -9.17
C ALA A 107 -2.62 1.87 -9.55
N ALA A 108 -2.61 3.19 -9.69
CA ALA A 108 -1.39 3.94 -9.98
C ALA A 108 -0.41 3.90 -8.79
N MET A 109 -0.89 4.17 -7.57
CA MET A 109 -0.08 4.07 -6.36
C MET A 109 0.45 2.66 -6.15
N LEU A 110 -0.39 1.63 -6.31
CA LEU A 110 0.03 0.24 -6.15
C LEU A 110 1.16 -0.13 -7.13
N ARG A 111 1.05 0.27 -8.42
CA ARG A 111 2.11 0.03 -9.41
C ARG A 111 3.42 0.72 -9.03
N GLU A 112 3.35 1.95 -8.55
CA GLU A 112 4.53 2.67 -8.06
C GLU A 112 5.22 1.91 -6.93
N LEU A 113 4.46 1.51 -5.90
CA LEU A 113 5.01 0.78 -4.76
C LEU A 113 5.58 -0.59 -5.15
N ILE A 114 4.93 -1.31 -6.08
CA ILE A 114 5.48 -2.56 -6.64
C ILE A 114 6.80 -2.28 -7.37
N GLY A 115 6.89 -1.19 -8.12
CA GLY A 115 8.12 -0.75 -8.79
C GLY A 115 9.25 -0.48 -7.80
N LEU A 116 8.94 0.22 -6.71
CA LEU A 116 9.89 0.51 -5.63
C LEU A 116 10.36 -0.77 -4.94
N ALA A 117 9.47 -1.72 -4.67
CA ALA A 117 9.83 -3.01 -4.08
C ALA A 117 10.76 -3.83 -5.00
N ARG A 118 10.50 -3.84 -6.32
CA ARG A 118 11.39 -4.47 -7.29
C ARG A 118 12.76 -3.80 -7.33
N ALA A 119 12.79 -2.47 -7.37
CA ALA A 119 14.04 -1.71 -7.40
C ALA A 119 14.88 -1.90 -6.12
N ALA A 120 14.22 -2.15 -4.99
CA ALA A 120 14.87 -2.48 -3.73
C ALA A 120 15.39 -3.92 -3.67
N GLY A 121 15.01 -4.80 -4.61
CA GLY A 121 15.44 -6.21 -4.63
C GLY A 121 14.52 -7.15 -3.85
N CYS A 122 13.33 -6.70 -3.44
CA CYS A 122 12.36 -7.54 -2.74
C CYS A 122 11.87 -8.70 -3.61
N ARG A 123 11.62 -9.87 -3.00
CA ARG A 123 11.19 -11.09 -3.70
C ARG A 123 9.69 -11.14 -3.99
N ALA A 124 8.90 -10.50 -3.14
CA ALA A 124 7.46 -10.40 -3.31
C ALA A 124 6.92 -9.15 -2.62
N VAL A 125 5.65 -8.83 -2.87
CA VAL A 125 4.87 -7.91 -2.04
C VAL A 125 3.76 -8.70 -1.37
N LEU A 126 3.62 -8.53 -0.06
CA LEU A 126 2.55 -9.06 0.77
C LEU A 126 1.59 -7.95 1.17
N LEU A 127 0.38 -8.32 1.51
CA LEU A 127 -0.61 -7.43 2.12
C LEU A 127 -1.66 -8.23 2.88
N GLU A 128 -2.32 -7.58 3.85
CA GLU A 128 -3.55 -8.05 4.46
C GLU A 128 -4.72 -7.20 3.97
N VAL A 129 -5.85 -7.85 3.70
CA VAL A 129 -7.07 -7.18 3.28
C VAL A 129 -8.29 -7.83 3.94
N ARG A 130 -9.25 -7.01 4.40
CA ARG A 130 -10.52 -7.51 4.93
C ARG A 130 -11.20 -8.45 3.93
N VAL A 131 -11.73 -9.57 4.42
CA VAL A 131 -12.48 -10.51 3.56
C VAL A 131 -13.64 -9.82 2.86
N SER A 132 -14.29 -8.87 3.53
CA SER A 132 -15.42 -8.10 2.99
C SER A 132 -15.02 -7.01 1.98
N ASN A 133 -13.73 -6.65 1.88
CA ASN A 133 -13.29 -5.58 0.98
C ASN A 133 -13.11 -6.08 -0.46
N ASP A 134 -14.23 -6.43 -1.12
CA ASP A 134 -14.21 -6.94 -2.49
C ASP A 134 -13.55 -6.00 -3.49
N ALA A 135 -13.70 -4.69 -3.30
CA ALA A 135 -13.12 -3.68 -4.19
C ALA A 135 -11.57 -3.71 -4.16
N ALA A 136 -10.99 -3.80 -2.96
CA ALA A 136 -9.54 -3.88 -2.79
C ALA A 136 -9.03 -5.26 -3.27
N ARG A 137 -9.71 -6.35 -2.91
CA ARG A 137 -9.37 -7.70 -3.37
C ARG A 137 -9.34 -7.79 -4.89
N ALA A 138 -10.35 -7.23 -5.56
CA ALA A 138 -10.40 -7.17 -7.02
C ALA A 138 -9.28 -6.29 -7.61
N LEU A 139 -8.90 -5.20 -6.93
CA LEU A 139 -7.74 -4.38 -7.32
C LEU A 139 -6.47 -5.23 -7.28
N TYR A 140 -6.18 -5.88 -6.16
CA TYR A 140 -4.97 -6.68 -5.97
C TYR A 140 -4.91 -7.87 -6.93
N ALA A 141 -6.01 -8.60 -7.10
CA ALA A 141 -6.08 -9.72 -8.04
C ALA A 141 -5.76 -9.29 -9.49
N ARG A 142 -6.27 -8.12 -9.94
CA ARG A 142 -5.93 -7.56 -11.25
C ARG A 142 -4.46 -7.19 -11.41
N HIS A 143 -3.73 -6.97 -10.31
CA HIS A 143 -2.29 -6.71 -10.33
C HIS A 143 -1.45 -7.96 -10.08
N GLY A 144 -2.07 -9.15 -10.11
CA GLY A 144 -1.36 -10.42 -10.01
C GLY A 144 -1.19 -10.96 -8.59
N PHE A 145 -1.77 -10.32 -7.58
CA PHE A 145 -1.78 -10.87 -6.23
C PHE A 145 -2.68 -12.10 -6.15
N THR A 146 -2.21 -13.13 -5.48
CA THR A 146 -2.95 -14.34 -5.16
C THR A 146 -3.10 -14.51 -3.65
N THR A 147 -4.15 -15.20 -3.22
CA THR A 147 -4.33 -15.49 -1.79
C THR A 147 -3.28 -16.50 -1.33
N ALA A 148 -2.49 -16.12 -0.34
CA ALA A 148 -1.44 -16.94 0.28
C ALA A 148 -1.87 -17.51 1.64
N GLY A 149 -2.89 -16.90 2.28
CA GLY A 149 -3.35 -17.34 3.60
C GLY A 149 -4.53 -16.53 4.13
N ARG A 150 -4.92 -16.83 5.37
CA ARG A 150 -5.98 -16.14 6.09
C ARG A 150 -5.60 -16.00 7.56
N ARG A 151 -5.77 -14.80 8.13
CA ARG A 151 -5.62 -14.52 9.56
C ARG A 151 -6.99 -14.36 10.17
N ARG A 152 -7.33 -15.24 11.11
CA ARG A 152 -8.64 -15.17 11.79
C ARG A 152 -8.68 -14.01 12.75
N ARG A 153 -9.81 -13.29 12.75
CA ARG A 153 -10.11 -12.18 13.69
C ARG A 153 -9.01 -11.10 13.73
N TYR A 154 -8.38 -10.85 12.61
CA TYR A 154 -7.26 -9.92 12.49
C TYR A 154 -7.68 -8.48 12.74
N TYR A 155 -8.81 -8.07 12.17
CA TYR A 155 -9.40 -6.76 12.42
C TYR A 155 -10.30 -6.82 13.64
N THR A 156 -10.36 -5.73 14.42
CA THR A 156 -11.06 -5.67 15.71
C THR A 156 -12.33 -4.84 15.68
N ALA A 157 -12.47 -3.93 14.72
CA ALA A 157 -13.61 -3.02 14.62
C ALA A 157 -14.11 -2.86 13.16
N PRO A 158 -15.11 -3.65 12.69
CA PRO A 158 -15.67 -4.85 13.31
C PRO A 158 -14.67 -6.01 13.30
N VAL A 159 -14.91 -7.00 14.16
CA VAL A 159 -14.10 -8.22 14.16
C VAL A 159 -14.27 -8.94 12.84
N GLU A 160 -13.17 -9.10 12.11
CA GLU A 160 -13.18 -9.71 10.79
C GLU A 160 -11.83 -10.38 10.49
N ASP A 161 -11.85 -11.39 9.62
CA ASP A 161 -10.66 -12.05 9.13
C ASP A 161 -9.97 -11.20 8.05
N ALA A 162 -8.66 -11.35 7.95
CA ALA A 162 -7.89 -10.87 6.81
C ALA A 162 -7.53 -12.01 5.86
N LEU A 163 -7.57 -11.72 4.55
CA LEU A 163 -6.83 -12.49 3.57
C LEU A 163 -5.40 -11.94 3.49
N VAL A 164 -4.44 -12.83 3.54
CA VAL A 164 -3.05 -12.51 3.18
C VAL A 164 -2.92 -12.74 1.67
N MET A 165 -2.52 -11.72 0.93
CA MET A 165 -2.30 -11.83 -0.50
C MET A 165 -0.83 -11.57 -0.83
N ARG A 166 -0.32 -12.25 -1.85
CA ARG A 166 1.10 -12.20 -2.25
C ARG A 166 1.24 -11.99 -3.76
N LEU A 167 2.15 -11.10 -4.14
CA LEU A 167 2.60 -10.89 -5.51
C LEU A 167 4.09 -11.24 -5.60
N PRO A 168 4.51 -12.32 -6.24
CA PRO A 168 5.92 -12.56 -6.55
C PRO A 168 6.48 -11.47 -7.46
N LEU A 169 7.67 -10.95 -7.15
CA LEU A 169 8.33 -9.91 -7.94
C LEU A 169 9.40 -10.48 -8.87
N ASP A 170 9.95 -11.62 -8.50
CA ASP A 170 10.94 -12.30 -9.30
C ASP A 170 10.28 -13.18 -10.36
N GLY A 171 10.79 -13.15 -11.56
CA GLY A 171 10.41 -14.06 -12.64
C GLY A 171 11.12 -15.40 -12.49
N GLY A 172 11.16 -16.01 -11.31
CA GLY A 172 11.94 -17.21 -11.08
C GLY A 172 11.34 -18.14 -10.03
N SER A 173 11.33 -19.40 -10.41
CA SER A 173 11.44 -20.63 -9.61
C SER A 173 10.66 -20.68 -8.30
N SER A 174 9.60 -21.42 -8.32
CA SER A 174 8.95 -22.02 -7.16
C SER A 174 9.99 -22.76 -6.29
N GLU A 175 10.49 -22.14 -5.23
CA GLU A 175 10.98 -22.89 -4.09
C GLU A 175 9.83 -22.96 -3.09
N GLU A 176 9.10 -24.08 -3.16
CA GLU A 176 8.24 -24.57 -2.10
C GLU A 176 9.09 -24.76 -0.84
N GLY A 177 8.65 -24.15 0.24
CA GLY A 177 9.04 -24.61 1.57
C GLY A 177 9.95 -23.71 2.38
N ARG A 178 9.47 -22.51 2.74
CA ARG A 178 9.74 -21.95 4.08
C ARG A 178 8.56 -21.10 4.51
N GLY A 179 7.95 -21.51 5.62
CA GLY A 179 6.87 -20.77 6.24
C GLY A 179 7.28 -19.33 6.60
N PRO A 180 6.34 -18.44 6.85
CA PRO A 180 6.59 -17.03 7.11
C PRO A 180 7.43 -16.86 8.36
N SER A 181 8.72 -16.62 8.18
CA SER A 181 9.62 -16.25 9.26
C SER A 181 9.55 -14.75 9.45
N HIS A 182 9.15 -14.38 10.64
CA HIS A 182 9.11 -13.03 11.18
C HIS A 182 8.02 -12.09 10.63
N LEU A 183 6.86 -12.22 11.23
CA LEU A 183 5.85 -11.19 11.23
C LEU A 183 6.32 -10.06 12.15
N SER A 184 6.72 -8.93 11.59
CA SER A 184 6.90 -7.69 12.35
C SER A 184 5.57 -7.36 12.99
N ASP A 185 5.56 -7.37 14.32
CA ASP A 185 4.43 -6.89 15.13
C ASP A 185 4.25 -5.39 14.81
N GLY A 186 3.22 -5.02 14.07
CA GLY A 186 2.91 -3.62 13.80
C GLY A 186 2.47 -3.21 12.40
N GLY A 187 2.44 -4.09 11.41
CA GLY A 187 1.91 -3.77 10.08
C GLY A 187 0.39 -3.88 10.04
N ILE A 188 -0.34 -2.79 10.25
CA ILE A 188 -1.79 -2.75 10.01
C ILE A 188 -2.00 -2.33 8.58
N THR A 189 -2.16 -3.28 7.68
CA THR A 189 -2.67 -3.01 6.33
C THR A 189 -4.19 -2.85 6.41
N LYS A 190 -4.69 -1.73 5.96
CA LYS A 190 -6.10 -1.35 6.07
C LYS A 190 -6.80 -1.32 4.73
#